data_9f8a14d785d60706b67839af718bce9f
#
_entry.id   9f8a14d785d60706b67839af718bce9f
#
_cell.length_a   1.000
_cell.length_b   1.000
_cell.length_c   1.000
_cell.angle_alpha   90.00
_cell.angle_beta   90.00
_cell.angle_gamma   90.00
#
_symmetry.space_group_name_H-M   'P 1'
#
loop_
_entity.id
_entity.type
_entity.pdbx_description
1 polymer ?
#
loop_
_entity_poly.entity_id
_entity_poly.type
_entity_poly.pdbx_seq_one_letter_code
_entity_poly.pdbx_strand_id
1 'polypeptide(L)'
;SALATKGVKAVALVDMSDGVAEVAEALNARAGRAFAVPFKGNVTDETFRASVFDSISRQHGPVSLCVPAAGITRDELAVRVDKVTGKARIYSQDLFKLVVDVNLIAPVYWALEMIGRIAEDRAAKGLKRWTPGETVQGSVVFIGSISSQGNRGQISYASTKAGLEGAAATIMQEAIFHGVRCGVIHPGFTDTPMVRAMGMDYVAKNILPFTQLGRLIRPEEIADAICFMLTNSAVSGELWVDAGWHAPA
;
A
#
# COMPACT_ATOMS: atom_id res chain seq x y z
N SER A 1 -7.05 12.70 5.10
CA SER A 1 -8.08 13.76 4.87
C SER A 1 -8.89 13.53 3.60
N ALA A 2 -8.26 13.08 2.49
CA ALA A 2 -8.96 12.86 1.21
C ALA A 2 -10.18 11.92 1.32
N LEU A 3 -10.08 10.81 2.06
CA LEU A 3 -11.21 9.89 2.29
C LEU A 3 -12.36 10.53 3.10
N ALA A 4 -12.06 11.45 4.02
CA ALA A 4 -13.10 12.14 4.82
C ALA A 4 -14.03 12.97 3.93
N THR A 5 -13.48 13.64 2.90
CA THR A 5 -14.26 14.45 1.95
C THR A 5 -15.08 13.60 0.96
N LYS A 6 -14.76 12.31 0.82
CA LYS A 6 -15.46 11.35 -0.04
C LYS A 6 -16.59 10.59 0.68
N GLY A 7 -16.94 10.96 1.89
CA GLY A 7 -18.06 10.38 2.63
C GLY A 7 -17.78 9.01 3.26
N VAL A 8 -16.52 8.61 3.39
CA VAL A 8 -16.14 7.38 4.09
C VAL A 8 -16.54 7.49 5.56
N LYS A 9 -17.22 6.47 6.09
CA LYS A 9 -17.75 6.48 7.47
C LYS A 9 -16.64 6.50 8.50
N ALA A 10 -15.68 5.60 8.39
CA ALA A 10 -14.53 5.48 9.29
C ALA A 10 -13.31 4.95 8.54
N VAL A 11 -12.12 5.18 9.09
CA VAL A 11 -10.84 4.65 8.62
C VAL A 11 -10.08 4.06 9.80
N ALA A 12 -9.72 2.78 9.71
CA ALA A 12 -8.72 2.20 10.59
C ALA A 12 -7.33 2.69 10.15
N LEU A 13 -6.63 3.38 11.03
CA LEU A 13 -5.23 3.74 10.84
C LEU A 13 -4.37 2.72 11.58
N VAL A 14 -3.54 2.02 10.85
CA VAL A 14 -2.71 0.94 11.40
C VAL A 14 -1.24 1.32 11.24
N ASP A 15 -0.49 1.35 12.33
CA ASP A 15 0.95 1.59 12.33
C ASP A 15 1.61 0.91 13.56
N MET A 16 2.90 0.65 13.47
CA MET A 16 3.69 0.19 14.61
C MET A 16 4.06 1.33 15.57
N SER A 17 4.04 2.58 15.10
CA SER A 17 4.43 3.78 15.84
C SER A 17 3.31 4.25 16.77
N ASP A 18 3.71 4.80 17.92
CA ASP A 18 2.79 5.50 18.84
C ASP A 18 2.14 6.71 18.18
N GLY A 19 2.78 7.34 17.20
CA GLY A 19 2.25 8.48 16.46
C GLY A 19 0.94 8.22 15.72
N VAL A 20 0.49 6.97 15.58
CA VAL A 20 -0.78 6.65 14.93
C VAL A 20 -1.98 7.28 15.66
N ALA A 21 -1.92 7.40 16.99
CA ALA A 21 -2.96 8.04 17.79
C ALA A 21 -3.05 9.56 17.52
N GLU A 22 -1.91 10.24 17.51
CA GLU A 22 -1.82 11.68 17.21
C GLU A 22 -2.33 12.01 15.81
N VAL A 23 -1.98 11.15 14.83
CA VAL A 23 -2.47 11.28 13.45
C VAL A 23 -3.99 11.11 13.39
N ALA A 24 -4.55 10.15 14.13
CA ALA A 24 -6.00 9.95 14.20
C ALA A 24 -6.72 11.16 14.80
N GLU A 25 -6.20 11.70 15.90
CA GLU A 25 -6.74 12.90 16.55
C GLU A 25 -6.72 14.11 15.59
N ALA A 26 -5.61 14.35 14.93
CA ALA A 26 -5.49 15.44 13.96
C ALA A 26 -6.47 15.29 12.79
N LEU A 27 -6.68 14.07 12.29
CA LEU A 27 -7.64 13.78 11.23
C LEU A 27 -9.08 13.97 11.70
N ASN A 28 -9.42 13.56 12.92
CA ASN A 28 -10.74 13.71 13.52
C ASN A 28 -11.07 15.18 13.74
N ALA A 29 -10.12 15.95 14.28
CA ALA A 29 -10.28 17.40 14.45
C ALA A 29 -10.53 18.10 13.10
N ARG A 30 -9.75 17.75 12.08
CA ARG A 30 -9.90 18.30 10.72
C ARG A 30 -11.22 17.91 10.04
N ALA A 31 -11.71 16.69 10.31
CA ALA A 31 -12.99 16.19 9.77
C ALA A 31 -14.21 16.69 10.55
N GLY A 32 -14.03 17.26 11.74
CA GLY A 32 -15.11 17.68 12.65
C GLY A 32 -15.96 16.51 13.18
N ARG A 33 -15.43 15.26 13.12
CA ARG A 33 -16.12 14.05 13.58
C ARG A 33 -15.15 12.92 13.89
N ALA A 34 -15.58 11.95 14.68
CA ALA A 34 -14.88 10.69 14.90
C ALA A 34 -14.88 9.88 13.58
N PHE A 35 -13.78 9.93 12.87
CA PHE A 35 -13.60 9.34 11.54
C PHE A 35 -12.43 8.36 11.50
N ALA A 36 -11.30 8.73 12.10
CA ALA A 36 -10.09 7.93 12.14
C ALA A 36 -9.99 7.19 13.48
N VAL A 37 -9.79 5.87 13.42
CA VAL A 37 -9.62 4.99 14.58
C VAL A 37 -8.20 4.43 14.55
N PRO A 38 -7.35 4.74 15.55
CA PRO A 38 -5.97 4.27 15.57
C PRO A 38 -5.86 2.83 16.07
N PHE A 39 -4.99 2.06 15.43
CA PHE A 39 -4.60 0.72 15.85
C PHE A 39 -3.08 0.61 15.80
N LYS A 40 -2.45 0.53 16.97
CA LYS A 40 -1.01 0.31 17.06
C LYS A 40 -0.71 -1.19 17.06
N GLY A 41 0.09 -1.65 16.10
CA GLY A 41 0.50 -3.06 16.03
C GLY A 41 1.29 -3.40 14.77
N ASN A 42 1.75 -4.64 14.74
CA ASN A 42 2.53 -5.17 13.63
C ASN A 42 1.61 -5.72 12.53
N VAL A 43 1.72 -5.20 11.32
CA VAL A 43 0.90 -5.62 10.17
C VAL A 43 1.13 -7.08 9.76
N THR A 44 2.25 -7.69 10.17
CA THR A 44 2.56 -9.10 9.89
C THR A 44 1.91 -10.07 10.87
N ASP A 45 1.33 -9.56 11.96
CA ASP A 45 0.65 -10.36 12.97
C ASP A 45 -0.80 -10.65 12.53
N GLU A 46 -1.11 -11.93 12.36
CA GLU A 46 -2.42 -12.41 11.93
C GLU A 46 -3.52 -12.11 12.96
N THR A 47 -3.23 -12.33 14.24
CA THR A 47 -4.19 -12.08 15.33
C THR A 47 -4.51 -10.59 15.42
N PHE A 48 -3.49 -9.74 15.33
CA PHE A 48 -3.67 -8.30 15.28
C PHE A 48 -4.51 -7.89 14.09
N ARG A 49 -4.22 -8.39 12.88
CA ARG A 49 -5.01 -8.12 11.67
C ARG A 49 -6.48 -8.46 11.89
N ALA A 50 -6.79 -9.68 12.33
CA ALA A 50 -8.17 -10.09 12.59
C ALA A 50 -8.86 -9.19 13.61
N SER A 51 -8.18 -8.80 14.69
CA SER A 51 -8.73 -7.92 15.74
C SER A 51 -9.11 -6.54 15.22
N VAL A 52 -8.33 -5.96 14.31
CA VAL A 52 -8.63 -4.67 13.66
C VAL A 52 -9.90 -4.77 12.85
N PHE A 53 -10.03 -5.79 11.99
CA PHE A 53 -11.24 -6.00 11.20
C PHE A 53 -12.47 -6.23 12.08
N ASP A 54 -12.35 -7.02 13.14
CA ASP A 54 -13.44 -7.26 14.10
C ASP A 54 -13.89 -5.98 14.79
N SER A 55 -12.94 -5.15 15.23
CA SER A 55 -13.24 -3.90 15.91
C SER A 55 -14.00 -2.94 14.99
N ILE A 56 -13.51 -2.72 13.78
CA ILE A 56 -14.13 -1.81 12.82
C ILE A 56 -15.48 -2.34 12.36
N SER A 57 -15.59 -3.63 12.05
CA SER A 57 -16.83 -4.22 11.54
C SER A 57 -17.97 -4.15 12.56
N ARG A 58 -17.69 -4.34 13.84
CA ARG A 58 -18.69 -4.21 14.92
C ARG A 58 -19.28 -2.81 15.03
N GLN A 59 -18.50 -1.77 14.76
CA GLN A 59 -18.91 -0.38 14.93
C GLN A 59 -19.48 0.25 13.66
N HIS A 60 -18.96 -0.16 12.49
CA HIS A 60 -19.21 0.55 11.23
C HIS A 60 -19.75 -0.34 10.11
N GLY A 61 -19.88 -1.64 10.35
CA GLY A 61 -20.20 -2.63 9.32
C GLY A 61 -18.97 -3.15 8.57
N PRO A 62 -19.14 -4.03 7.58
CA PRO A 62 -18.06 -4.65 6.84
C PRO A 62 -17.10 -3.62 6.24
N VAL A 63 -15.79 -3.88 6.36
CA VAL A 63 -14.76 -3.06 5.71
C VAL A 63 -14.84 -3.27 4.21
N SER A 64 -15.00 -2.18 3.46
CA SER A 64 -15.13 -2.21 1.99
C SER A 64 -13.94 -1.64 1.22
N LEU A 65 -13.01 -0.97 1.90
CA LEU A 65 -11.83 -0.37 1.28
C LEU A 65 -10.57 -0.82 2.03
N CYS A 66 -9.56 -1.30 1.31
CA CYS A 66 -8.28 -1.70 1.88
C CYS A 66 -7.12 -1.08 1.10
N VAL A 67 -6.28 -0.31 1.80
CA VAL A 67 -5.07 0.30 1.25
C VAL A 67 -3.91 -0.07 2.18
N PRO A 68 -3.29 -1.25 2.00
CA PRO A 68 -2.21 -1.70 2.84
C PRO A 68 -0.91 -0.96 2.45
N ALA A 69 -0.64 0.16 3.15
CA ALA A 69 0.43 1.10 2.82
C ALA A 69 1.71 0.92 3.66
N ALA A 70 1.72 0.01 4.63
CA ALA A 70 2.92 -0.29 5.40
C ALA A 70 4.03 -0.84 4.50
N GLY A 71 5.26 -0.37 4.70
CA GLY A 71 6.39 -0.83 3.91
C GLY A 71 7.72 -0.35 4.46
N ILE A 72 8.75 -1.15 4.22
CA ILE A 72 10.13 -0.88 4.64
C ILE A 72 11.09 -1.07 3.47
N THR A 73 12.25 -0.42 3.55
CA THR A 73 13.41 -0.69 2.69
C THR A 73 14.58 -1.20 3.52
N ARG A 74 15.43 -2.02 2.91
CA ARG A 74 16.70 -2.48 3.46
C ARG A 74 17.70 -2.50 2.29
N ASP A 75 18.08 -1.31 1.87
CA ASP A 75 18.78 -1.10 0.59
C ASP A 75 20.26 -1.45 0.73
N GLU A 76 20.70 -2.42 -0.05
CA GLU A 76 22.07 -2.85 -0.15
C GLU A 76 22.30 -3.59 -1.48
N LEU A 77 23.52 -3.51 -2.05
CA LEU A 77 23.83 -4.27 -3.25
C LEU A 77 23.65 -5.78 -3.03
N ALA A 78 23.06 -6.46 -3.99
CA ALA A 78 22.82 -7.90 -3.94
C ALA A 78 24.12 -8.69 -3.70
N VAL A 79 25.21 -8.25 -4.34
CA VAL A 79 26.57 -8.77 -4.12
C VAL A 79 27.54 -7.60 -4.04
N ARG A 80 28.38 -7.60 -3.03
CA ARG A 80 29.45 -6.63 -2.84
C ARG A 80 30.76 -7.35 -2.58
N VAL A 81 31.82 -7.00 -3.30
CA VAL A 81 33.17 -7.51 -3.03
C VAL A 81 33.88 -6.56 -2.06
N ASP A 82 34.38 -7.09 -0.97
CA ASP A 82 35.25 -6.38 -0.03
C ASP A 82 36.58 -6.06 -0.72
N LYS A 83 36.97 -4.78 -0.73
CA LYS A 83 38.14 -4.32 -1.47
C LYS A 83 39.47 -4.75 -0.84
N VAL A 84 39.47 -5.11 0.44
CA VAL A 84 40.67 -5.49 1.18
C VAL A 84 40.87 -7.01 1.09
N THR A 85 39.81 -7.77 1.36
CA THR A 85 39.89 -9.24 1.43
C THR A 85 39.59 -9.94 0.11
N GLY A 86 39.01 -9.25 -0.88
CA GLY A 86 38.54 -9.82 -2.13
C GLY A 86 37.35 -10.78 -2.00
N LYS A 87 36.78 -10.91 -0.79
CA LYS A 87 35.64 -11.82 -0.56
C LYS A 87 34.31 -11.15 -0.92
N ALA A 88 33.42 -11.94 -1.54
CA ALA A 88 32.07 -11.50 -1.82
C ALA A 88 31.20 -11.56 -0.56
N ARG A 89 30.42 -10.50 -0.34
CA ARG A 89 29.32 -10.46 0.61
C ARG A 89 28.01 -10.45 -0.17
N ILE A 90 27.15 -11.41 0.12
CA ILE A 90 25.81 -11.53 -0.46
C ILE A 90 24.81 -10.82 0.43
N TYR A 91 23.75 -10.24 -0.14
CA TYR A 91 22.65 -9.61 0.57
C TYR A 91 22.06 -10.58 1.60
N SER A 92 21.77 -10.08 2.79
CA SER A 92 21.25 -10.90 3.91
C SER A 92 19.91 -11.52 3.58
N GLN A 93 19.82 -12.86 3.73
CA GLN A 93 18.56 -13.59 3.55
C GLN A 93 17.51 -13.19 4.61
N ASP A 94 17.93 -12.88 5.83
CA ASP A 94 17.01 -12.46 6.89
C ASP A 94 16.42 -11.08 6.62
N LEU A 95 17.23 -10.15 6.10
CA LEU A 95 16.72 -8.85 5.64
C LEU A 95 15.77 -9.02 4.45
N PHE A 96 16.07 -9.94 3.53
CA PHE A 96 15.19 -10.24 2.40
C PHE A 96 13.83 -10.74 2.89
N LYS A 97 13.82 -11.74 3.79
CA LYS A 97 12.61 -12.28 4.39
C LYS A 97 11.79 -11.20 5.12
N LEU A 98 12.47 -10.38 5.94
CA LEU A 98 11.80 -9.28 6.66
C LEU A 98 11.07 -8.33 5.69
N VAL A 99 11.72 -7.96 4.58
CA VAL A 99 11.09 -7.08 3.58
C VAL A 99 9.94 -7.79 2.87
N VAL A 100 10.06 -9.09 2.57
CA VAL A 100 8.98 -9.90 1.98
C VAL A 100 7.78 -9.99 2.92
N ASP A 101 8.01 -10.25 4.20
CA ASP A 101 6.92 -10.36 5.18
C ASP A 101 6.11 -9.06 5.29
N VAL A 102 6.80 -7.91 5.39
CA VAL A 102 6.14 -6.61 5.58
C VAL A 102 5.55 -6.07 4.26
N ASN A 103 6.27 -6.16 3.14
CA ASN A 103 5.91 -5.47 1.90
C ASN A 103 5.07 -6.30 0.92
N LEU A 104 5.05 -7.63 1.09
CA LEU A 104 4.33 -8.52 0.17
C LEU A 104 3.31 -9.39 0.92
N ILE A 105 3.75 -10.19 1.90
CA ILE A 105 2.86 -11.12 2.59
C ILE A 105 1.79 -10.34 3.37
N ALA A 106 2.19 -9.41 4.21
CA ALA A 106 1.23 -8.64 5.01
C ALA A 106 0.17 -7.94 4.15
N PRO A 107 0.50 -7.09 3.16
CA PRO A 107 -0.52 -6.41 2.35
C PRO A 107 -1.47 -7.37 1.62
N VAL A 108 -0.96 -8.49 1.12
CA VAL A 108 -1.81 -9.50 0.48
C VAL A 108 -2.80 -10.08 1.50
N TYR A 109 -2.36 -10.47 2.69
CA TYR A 109 -3.26 -11.03 3.69
C TYR A 109 -4.24 -10.02 4.29
N TRP A 110 -3.89 -8.72 4.38
CA TRP A 110 -4.86 -7.67 4.73
C TRP A 110 -5.97 -7.55 3.68
N ALA A 111 -5.62 -7.67 2.40
CA ALA A 111 -6.61 -7.68 1.31
C ALA A 111 -7.49 -8.93 1.36
N LEU A 112 -6.89 -10.12 1.53
CA LEU A 112 -7.62 -11.39 1.60
C LEU A 112 -8.56 -11.45 2.81
N GLU A 113 -8.17 -10.89 3.97
CA GLU A 113 -9.04 -10.77 5.15
C GLU A 113 -10.30 -9.96 4.84
N MET A 114 -10.16 -8.80 4.19
CA MET A 114 -11.31 -8.01 3.76
C MET A 114 -12.21 -8.77 2.80
N ILE A 115 -11.62 -9.42 1.79
CA ILE A 115 -12.38 -10.17 0.77
C ILE A 115 -13.12 -11.34 1.40
N GLY A 116 -12.46 -12.08 2.30
CA GLY A 116 -13.07 -13.20 3.03
C GLY A 116 -14.31 -12.77 3.82
N ARG A 117 -14.18 -11.66 4.57
CA ARG A 117 -15.32 -11.13 5.36
C ARG A 117 -16.46 -10.61 4.49
N ILE A 118 -16.18 -10.03 3.34
CA ILE A 118 -17.21 -9.66 2.36
C ILE A 118 -17.90 -10.93 1.81
N ALA A 119 -17.11 -11.98 1.51
CA ALA A 119 -17.64 -13.25 1.02
C ALA A 119 -18.57 -13.92 2.05
N GLU A 120 -18.17 -13.93 3.33
CA GLU A 120 -18.97 -14.46 4.45
C GLU A 120 -20.27 -13.66 4.65
N ASP A 121 -20.21 -12.32 4.63
CA ASP A 121 -21.39 -11.46 4.74
C ASP A 121 -22.37 -11.69 3.58
N ARG A 122 -21.87 -11.84 2.36
CA ARG A 122 -22.70 -12.17 1.20
C ARG A 122 -23.34 -13.56 1.32
N ALA A 123 -22.55 -14.56 1.75
CA ALA A 123 -23.06 -15.92 1.96
C ALA A 123 -24.16 -15.96 3.03
N ALA A 124 -23.99 -15.25 4.14
CA ALA A 124 -24.99 -15.13 5.21
C ALA A 124 -26.31 -14.50 4.71
N LYS A 125 -26.25 -13.64 3.69
CA LYS A 125 -27.40 -13.05 3.02
C LYS A 125 -27.97 -13.91 1.89
N GLY A 126 -27.47 -15.12 1.67
CA GLY A 126 -27.86 -16.01 0.57
C GLY A 126 -27.42 -15.53 -0.82
N LEU A 127 -26.53 -14.53 -0.89
CA LEU A 127 -26.00 -14.01 -2.14
C LEU A 127 -24.85 -14.90 -2.63
N LYS A 128 -24.88 -15.21 -3.92
CA LYS A 128 -23.85 -16.00 -4.59
C LYS A 128 -22.88 -15.07 -5.35
N ARG A 129 -22.65 -15.37 -6.63
CA ARG A 129 -21.82 -14.55 -7.50
C ARG A 129 -22.39 -13.12 -7.60
N TRP A 130 -21.53 -12.13 -7.47
CA TRP A 130 -21.88 -10.74 -7.71
C TRP A 130 -22.36 -10.52 -9.15
N THR A 131 -23.34 -9.66 -9.32
CA THR A 131 -23.93 -9.31 -10.62
C THR A 131 -23.83 -7.80 -10.87
N PRO A 132 -23.81 -7.34 -12.14
CA PRO A 132 -23.70 -5.93 -12.49
C PRO A 132 -24.83 -5.01 -11.95
N GLY A 133 -25.96 -5.61 -11.53
CA GLY A 133 -27.04 -4.87 -10.87
C GLY A 133 -26.81 -4.55 -9.39
N GLU A 134 -25.79 -5.17 -8.80
CA GLU A 134 -25.40 -4.92 -7.42
C GLU A 134 -24.34 -3.79 -7.34
N THR A 135 -24.31 -3.09 -6.23
CA THR A 135 -23.18 -2.17 -5.94
C THR A 135 -21.88 -2.95 -5.75
N VAL A 136 -20.75 -2.33 -6.12
CA VAL A 136 -19.41 -2.86 -5.83
C VAL A 136 -19.26 -3.00 -4.32
N GLN A 137 -18.84 -4.17 -3.86
CA GLN A 137 -18.78 -4.53 -2.43
C GLN A 137 -17.49 -4.06 -1.77
N GLY A 138 -16.40 -3.98 -2.54
CA GLY A 138 -15.12 -3.56 -2.00
C GLY A 138 -14.08 -3.20 -3.06
N SER A 139 -13.02 -2.53 -2.61
CA SER A 139 -11.87 -2.20 -3.44
C SER A 139 -10.56 -2.29 -2.65
N VAL A 140 -9.58 -2.94 -3.23
CA VAL A 140 -8.21 -3.01 -2.75
C VAL A 140 -7.31 -2.17 -3.65
N VAL A 141 -6.45 -1.35 -3.06
CA VAL A 141 -5.38 -0.66 -3.79
C VAL A 141 -4.05 -0.96 -3.11
N PHE A 142 -3.24 -1.79 -3.75
CA PHE A 142 -1.88 -2.04 -3.31
C PHE A 142 -0.95 -0.87 -3.64
N ILE A 143 0.03 -0.65 -2.78
CA ILE A 143 1.06 0.35 -3.00
C ILE A 143 2.30 -0.32 -3.61
N GLY A 144 2.39 -0.25 -4.92
CA GLY A 144 3.56 -0.64 -5.71
C GLY A 144 4.72 0.36 -5.58
N SER A 145 5.50 0.50 -6.62
CA SER A 145 6.59 1.48 -6.73
C SER A 145 7.13 1.49 -8.17
N ILE A 146 7.73 2.58 -8.62
CA ILE A 146 8.58 2.59 -9.81
C ILE A 146 9.72 1.56 -9.72
N SER A 147 10.12 1.20 -8.50
CA SER A 147 11.16 0.19 -8.25
C SER A 147 10.73 -1.24 -8.58
N SER A 148 9.45 -1.51 -8.87
CA SER A 148 8.98 -2.84 -9.29
C SER A 148 9.65 -3.31 -10.60
N GLN A 149 10.09 -2.37 -11.43
CA GLN A 149 10.83 -2.64 -12.66
C GLN A 149 12.33 -2.85 -12.44
N GLY A 150 12.78 -2.81 -11.20
CA GLY A 150 14.16 -2.93 -10.78
C GLY A 150 14.77 -1.59 -10.37
N ASN A 151 15.51 -1.60 -9.27
CA ASN A 151 16.30 -0.47 -8.83
C ASN A 151 17.57 -0.98 -8.14
N ARG A 152 18.71 -0.37 -8.48
CA ARG A 152 20.01 -0.76 -7.93
C ARG A 152 20.03 -0.66 -6.40
N GLY A 153 20.43 -1.77 -5.77
CA GLY A 153 20.50 -1.86 -4.30
C GLY A 153 19.18 -2.23 -3.62
N GLN A 154 18.10 -2.44 -4.37
CA GLN A 154 16.77 -2.70 -3.83
C GLN A 154 16.25 -4.10 -4.17
N ILE A 155 17.10 -5.13 -4.16
CA ILE A 155 16.69 -6.46 -4.60
C ILE A 155 15.47 -7.00 -3.84
N SER A 156 15.40 -6.84 -2.53
CA SER A 156 14.25 -7.30 -1.74
C SER A 156 13.02 -6.40 -1.96
N TYR A 157 13.21 -5.08 -1.93
CA TYR A 157 12.13 -4.12 -2.11
C TYR A 157 11.50 -4.22 -3.51
N ALA A 158 12.31 -4.20 -4.57
CA ALA A 158 11.85 -4.34 -5.95
C ALA A 158 11.10 -5.66 -6.17
N SER A 159 11.63 -6.78 -5.64
CA SER A 159 10.97 -8.09 -5.72
C SER A 159 9.58 -8.07 -5.07
N THR A 160 9.43 -7.41 -3.90
CA THR A 160 8.13 -7.34 -3.24
C THR A 160 7.14 -6.47 -4.00
N LYS A 161 7.59 -5.35 -4.56
CA LYS A 161 6.70 -4.45 -5.30
C LYS A 161 6.25 -5.06 -6.63
N ALA A 162 7.11 -5.78 -7.33
CA ALA A 162 6.72 -6.60 -8.49
C ALA A 162 5.79 -7.77 -8.10
N GLY A 163 6.01 -8.39 -6.93
CA GLY A 163 5.13 -9.45 -6.42
C GLY A 163 3.68 -8.98 -6.16
N LEU A 164 3.49 -7.72 -5.75
CA LEU A 164 2.15 -7.13 -5.58
C LEU A 164 1.39 -7.00 -6.90
N GLU A 165 2.06 -6.81 -8.03
CA GLU A 165 1.44 -6.78 -9.36
C GLU A 165 0.79 -8.12 -9.69
N GLY A 166 1.52 -9.22 -9.51
CA GLY A 166 0.99 -10.58 -9.70
C GLY A 166 -0.15 -10.92 -8.74
N ALA A 167 -0.02 -10.53 -7.46
CA ALA A 167 -1.07 -10.71 -6.46
C ALA A 167 -2.34 -9.92 -6.84
N ALA A 168 -2.21 -8.66 -7.25
CA ALA A 168 -3.34 -7.83 -7.66
C ALA A 168 -4.04 -8.39 -8.90
N ALA A 169 -3.27 -8.82 -9.91
CA ALA A 169 -3.81 -9.40 -11.13
C ALA A 169 -4.63 -10.68 -10.85
N THR A 170 -4.18 -11.53 -9.92
CA THR A 170 -4.91 -12.74 -9.50
C THR A 170 -6.16 -12.36 -8.70
N ILE A 171 -6.02 -11.52 -7.66
CA ILE A 171 -7.15 -11.09 -6.82
C ILE A 171 -8.23 -10.41 -7.66
N MET A 172 -7.87 -9.61 -8.65
CA MET A 172 -8.83 -8.96 -9.54
C MET A 172 -9.72 -9.98 -10.28
N GLN A 173 -9.17 -11.12 -10.69
CA GLN A 173 -9.92 -12.17 -11.39
C GLN A 173 -10.79 -13.00 -10.44
N GLU A 174 -10.34 -13.24 -9.23
CA GLU A 174 -11.04 -14.10 -8.26
C GLU A 174 -12.06 -13.31 -7.42
N ALA A 175 -11.67 -12.14 -6.90
CA ALA A 175 -12.48 -11.38 -5.95
C ALA A 175 -13.70 -10.71 -6.59
N ILE A 176 -13.73 -10.55 -7.90
CA ILE A 176 -14.92 -10.04 -8.61
C ILE A 176 -16.14 -10.96 -8.43
N PHE A 177 -15.92 -12.24 -8.13
CA PHE A 177 -17.00 -13.15 -7.75
C PHE A 177 -17.78 -12.62 -6.53
N HIS A 178 -17.11 -11.93 -5.64
CA HIS A 178 -17.69 -11.32 -4.44
C HIS A 178 -17.96 -9.81 -4.60
N GLY A 179 -17.77 -9.27 -5.82
CA GLY A 179 -17.94 -7.83 -6.09
C GLY A 179 -16.80 -6.95 -5.58
N VAL A 180 -15.61 -7.51 -5.39
CA VAL A 180 -14.44 -6.77 -4.94
C VAL A 180 -13.49 -6.53 -6.11
N ARG A 181 -13.01 -5.28 -6.22
CA ARG A 181 -12.01 -4.86 -7.21
C ARG A 181 -10.63 -4.78 -6.57
N CYS A 182 -9.60 -4.96 -7.38
CA CYS A 182 -8.22 -4.82 -6.95
C CYS A 182 -7.41 -4.06 -8.00
N GLY A 183 -6.41 -3.30 -7.55
CA GLY A 183 -5.45 -2.63 -8.42
C GLY A 183 -4.19 -2.24 -7.67
N VAL A 184 -3.19 -1.77 -8.40
CA VAL A 184 -1.91 -1.31 -7.88
C VAL A 184 -1.69 0.14 -8.29
N ILE A 185 -1.21 0.97 -7.36
CA ILE A 185 -0.65 2.28 -7.67
C ILE A 185 0.86 2.22 -7.58
N HIS A 186 1.58 2.80 -8.54
CA HIS A 186 3.04 2.90 -8.55
C HIS A 186 3.48 4.34 -8.30
N PRO A 187 3.73 4.74 -7.04
CA PRO A 187 4.29 6.04 -6.75
C PRO A 187 5.73 6.15 -7.24
N GLY A 188 6.07 7.33 -7.77
CA GLY A 188 7.44 7.77 -7.92
C GLY A 188 8.01 8.38 -6.63
N PHE A 189 9.06 9.19 -6.77
CA PHE A 189 9.69 9.86 -5.63
C PHE A 189 8.75 10.89 -5.00
N THR A 190 8.17 10.48 -3.88
CA THR A 190 7.20 11.27 -3.11
C THR A 190 7.89 11.94 -1.93
N ASP A 191 7.52 13.17 -1.62
CA ASP A 191 8.06 13.97 -0.51
C ASP A 191 7.65 13.38 0.85
N THR A 192 8.41 12.39 1.30
CA THR A 192 8.21 11.62 2.52
C THR A 192 9.49 11.61 3.35
N PRO A 193 9.41 11.30 4.66
CA PRO A 193 10.61 11.10 5.48
C PRO A 193 11.61 10.10 4.87
N MET A 194 11.11 9.03 4.21
CA MET A 194 11.94 8.02 3.55
C MET A 194 12.78 8.62 2.41
N VAL A 195 12.20 9.46 1.56
CA VAL A 195 12.92 10.10 0.45
C VAL A 195 13.82 11.22 0.97
N ARG A 196 13.36 12.00 1.94
CA ARG A 196 14.17 13.06 2.58
C ARG A 196 15.43 12.49 3.28
N ALA A 197 15.36 11.29 3.82
CA ALA A 197 16.51 10.61 4.44
C ALA A 197 17.63 10.27 3.46
N MET A 198 17.38 10.30 2.15
CA MET A 198 18.41 10.15 1.11
C MET A 198 19.31 11.38 1.01
N GLY A 199 18.91 12.52 1.58
CA GLY A 199 19.56 13.83 1.47
C GLY A 199 19.03 14.63 0.27
N MET A 200 18.64 15.89 0.53
CA MET A 200 18.00 16.72 -0.51
C MET A 200 18.95 17.10 -1.64
N ASP A 201 20.26 17.22 -1.37
CA ASP A 201 21.27 17.45 -2.43
C ASP A 201 21.36 16.27 -3.38
N TYR A 202 21.29 15.04 -2.83
CA TYR A 202 21.24 13.82 -3.66
C TYR A 202 19.97 13.80 -4.52
N VAL A 203 18.83 14.10 -3.93
CA VAL A 203 17.53 14.19 -4.62
C VAL A 203 17.58 15.21 -5.76
N ALA A 204 18.06 16.41 -5.48
CA ALA A 204 18.17 17.49 -6.48
C ALA A 204 19.09 17.11 -7.66
N LYS A 205 20.19 16.41 -7.38
CA LYS A 205 21.17 16.05 -8.42
C LYS A 205 20.82 14.78 -9.19
N ASN A 206 20.23 13.76 -8.53
CA ASN A 206 20.13 12.42 -9.07
C ASN A 206 18.69 11.93 -9.31
N ILE A 207 17.70 12.71 -8.87
CA ILE A 207 16.28 12.32 -8.99
C ILE A 207 15.50 13.35 -9.79
N LEU A 208 15.48 14.61 -9.36
CA LEU A 208 14.64 15.63 -9.98
C LEU A 208 14.90 15.83 -11.48
N PRO A 209 16.16 15.78 -11.99
CA PRO A 209 16.41 15.92 -13.41
C PRO A 209 15.78 14.83 -14.29
N PHE A 210 15.43 13.68 -13.70
CA PHE A 210 14.82 12.55 -14.39
C PHE A 210 13.30 12.48 -14.21
N THR A 211 12.69 13.48 -13.61
CA THR A 211 11.23 13.64 -13.51
C THR A 211 10.76 14.76 -14.42
N GLN A 212 9.66 14.55 -15.14
CA GLN A 212 9.11 15.61 -16.00
C GLN A 212 8.65 16.84 -15.21
N LEU A 213 8.16 16.62 -13.97
CA LEU A 213 7.70 17.73 -13.12
C LEU A 213 8.85 18.49 -12.45
N GLY A 214 10.09 18.00 -12.46
CA GLY A 214 11.25 18.63 -11.82
C GLY A 214 11.12 18.82 -10.30
N ARG A 215 10.22 18.09 -9.64
CA ARG A 215 9.98 18.15 -8.20
C ARG A 215 9.55 16.78 -7.66
N LEU A 216 9.64 16.61 -6.35
CA LEU A 216 9.01 15.47 -5.67
C LEU A 216 7.48 15.54 -5.80
N ILE A 217 6.86 14.36 -5.82
CA ILE A 217 5.41 14.21 -5.77
C ILE A 217 4.94 14.57 -4.35
N ARG A 218 3.86 15.31 -4.23
CA ARG A 218 3.26 15.59 -2.93
C ARG A 218 2.46 14.37 -2.45
N PRO A 219 2.47 14.02 -1.17
CA PRO A 219 1.68 12.93 -0.62
C PRO A 219 0.18 13.04 -0.95
N GLU A 220 -0.34 14.26 -1.06
CA GLU A 220 -1.74 14.52 -1.42
C GLU A 220 -2.06 14.08 -2.86
N GLU A 221 -1.10 14.18 -3.79
CA GLU A 221 -1.28 13.75 -5.19
C GLU A 221 -1.40 12.21 -5.25
N ILE A 222 -0.61 11.49 -4.44
CA ILE A 222 -0.76 10.03 -4.30
C ILE A 222 -2.10 9.67 -3.65
N ALA A 223 -2.49 10.40 -2.60
CA ALA A 223 -3.76 10.15 -1.91
C ALA A 223 -4.97 10.39 -2.84
N ASP A 224 -4.92 11.40 -3.72
CA ASP A 224 -5.98 11.67 -4.69
C ASP A 224 -6.08 10.54 -5.74
N ALA A 225 -4.95 10.07 -6.25
CA ALA A 225 -4.88 8.94 -7.18
C ALA A 225 -5.40 7.64 -6.54
N ILE A 226 -5.09 7.37 -5.27
CA ILE A 226 -5.67 6.25 -4.51
C ILE A 226 -7.19 6.41 -4.41
N CYS A 227 -7.67 7.59 -4.04
CA CYS A 227 -9.11 7.86 -3.98
C CYS A 227 -9.80 7.65 -5.32
N PHE A 228 -9.17 8.07 -6.42
CA PHE A 228 -9.67 7.81 -7.77
C PHE A 228 -9.81 6.31 -8.05
N MET A 229 -8.78 5.50 -7.76
CA MET A 229 -8.85 4.06 -7.93
C MET A 229 -9.92 3.39 -7.05
N LEU A 230 -10.12 3.89 -5.83
CA LEU A 230 -11.12 3.36 -4.90
C LEU A 230 -12.57 3.67 -5.33
N THR A 231 -12.81 4.87 -5.88
CA THR A 231 -14.17 5.37 -6.14
C THR A 231 -14.64 5.17 -7.58
N ASN A 232 -13.74 5.07 -8.56
CA ASN A 232 -14.12 4.83 -9.95
C ASN A 232 -14.13 3.33 -10.23
N SER A 233 -15.33 2.77 -10.35
CA SER A 233 -15.53 1.32 -10.55
C SER A 233 -15.00 0.79 -11.89
N ALA A 234 -14.77 1.63 -12.86
CA ALA A 234 -14.22 1.24 -14.16
C ALA A 234 -12.68 1.14 -14.16
N VAL A 235 -12.01 1.65 -13.12
CA VAL A 235 -10.54 1.62 -13.03
C VAL A 235 -10.08 0.28 -12.46
N SER A 236 -9.14 -0.36 -13.15
CA SER A 236 -8.52 -1.63 -12.75
C SER A 236 -7.05 -1.68 -13.21
N GLY A 237 -6.32 -2.68 -12.75
CA GLY A 237 -4.92 -2.87 -13.14
C GLY A 237 -3.98 -1.93 -12.39
N GLU A 238 -3.07 -1.29 -13.12
CA GLU A 238 -1.97 -0.52 -12.58
C GLU A 238 -2.10 0.96 -12.93
N LEU A 239 -1.80 1.83 -11.97
CA LEU A 239 -1.77 3.28 -12.15
C LEU A 239 -0.39 3.82 -11.75
N TRP A 240 0.33 4.38 -12.71
CA TRP A 240 1.62 5.02 -12.49
C TRP A 240 1.41 6.49 -12.09
N VAL A 241 1.92 6.85 -10.92
CA VAL A 241 1.87 8.22 -10.37
C VAL A 241 3.31 8.60 -10.01
N ASP A 242 4.12 8.72 -11.05
CA ASP A 242 5.57 8.77 -10.97
C ASP A 242 6.19 10.12 -11.39
N ALA A 243 5.33 11.11 -11.68
CA ALA A 243 5.74 12.42 -12.17
C ALA A 243 6.51 12.36 -13.51
N GLY A 244 6.27 11.31 -14.31
CA GLY A 244 7.01 11.08 -15.56
C GLY A 244 8.46 10.70 -15.29
N TRP A 245 8.71 9.84 -14.32
CA TRP A 245 10.04 9.33 -14.02
C TRP A 245 10.61 8.52 -15.19
N HIS A 246 11.84 8.88 -15.59
CA HIS A 246 12.63 8.14 -16.55
C HIS A 246 13.95 7.75 -15.89
N ALA A 247 14.18 6.45 -15.71
CA ALA A 247 15.44 5.99 -15.17
C ALA A 247 16.62 6.49 -16.06
N PRO A 248 17.71 6.97 -15.45
CA PRO A 248 18.91 7.30 -16.22
C PRO A 248 19.43 6.03 -16.95
N ALA A 249 19.84 6.23 -18.20
CA ALA A 249 20.41 5.17 -19.03
C ALA A 249 21.76 4.66 -18.48
#